data_7433fdd1a0805bc0b5a617b6d0925f92
#
_entry.id   7433fdd1a0805bc0b5a617b6d0925f92
#
_cell.length_a   1.000
_cell.length_b   1.000
_cell.length_c   1.000
_cell.angle_alpha   90.00
_cell.angle_beta   90.00
_cell.angle_gamma   90.00
#
_symmetry.space_group_name_H-M   'P 1'
#
loop_
_entity.id
_entity.type
_entity.pdbx_description
1 polymer ?
#
loop_
_entity_poly.entity_id
_entity_poly.type
_entity_poly.pdbx_seq_one_letter_code
_entity_poly.pdbx_strand_id
1 'polypeptide(L)'
;MGAIDMFNDFVKLIESESLPVEAVAIADGDAIIAERHFVPDQDRNIYSHTKSYVSTAIGIAIEDGLLSLDSRLVDSFPEYVPSDAQLELGQITLRHLLTMSSGFNHAYLMNPDRRSGVGAPDYLRYMFSRRVEVEPGSTFCYSSADSDLAGRMLEQAAGMRLGEYLYGTIFSKLDQGWPVWECDPQGHPIAGGGIYMSLANMLKLGQVYLNDGTWH
;
A
#
# COMPACT_ATOMS: atom_id res chain seq x y z
N MET A 1 27.37 -15.90 14.50
CA MET A 1 26.61 -16.53 13.39
C MET A 1 26.46 -15.46 12.34
N GLY A 2 26.98 -15.66 11.17
CA GLY A 2 26.90 -14.69 10.08
C GLY A 2 25.51 -14.68 9.42
N ALA A 3 25.21 -13.64 8.61
CA ALA A 3 23.93 -13.53 7.90
C ALA A 3 23.67 -14.74 6.99
N ILE A 4 24.70 -15.26 6.34
CA ILE A 4 24.62 -16.46 5.48
C ILE A 4 24.29 -17.72 6.30
N ASP A 5 24.85 -17.87 7.49
CA ASP A 5 24.55 -19.03 8.35
C ASP A 5 23.09 -19.00 8.80
N MET A 6 22.63 -17.81 9.22
CA MET A 6 21.20 -17.60 9.57
C MET A 6 20.27 -17.91 8.40
N PHE A 7 20.62 -17.44 7.20
CA PHE A 7 19.85 -17.70 5.99
C PHE A 7 19.75 -19.21 5.72
N ASN A 8 20.87 -19.92 5.77
CA ASN A 8 20.90 -21.37 5.53
C ASN A 8 20.07 -22.14 6.57
N ASP A 9 20.11 -21.74 7.83
CA ASP A 9 19.32 -22.37 8.89
C ASP A 9 17.82 -22.06 8.71
N PHE A 10 17.47 -20.85 8.27
CA PHE A 10 16.09 -20.50 7.92
C PHE A 10 15.57 -21.30 6.72
N VAL A 11 16.37 -21.48 5.67
CA VAL A 11 16.01 -22.33 4.52
C VAL A 11 15.76 -23.77 4.94
N LYS A 12 16.63 -24.36 5.80
CA LYS A 12 16.42 -25.71 6.35
C LYS A 12 15.12 -25.81 7.13
N LEU A 13 14.80 -24.78 7.94
CA LEU A 13 13.55 -24.74 8.70
C LEU A 13 12.33 -24.74 7.77
N ILE A 14 12.35 -23.90 6.71
CA ILE A 14 11.28 -23.87 5.71
C ILE A 14 11.05 -25.26 5.10
N GLU A 15 12.13 -25.94 4.72
CA GLU A 15 12.07 -27.26 4.10
C GLU A 15 11.60 -28.35 5.10
N SER A 16 12.14 -28.37 6.33
CA SER A 16 11.81 -29.39 7.34
C SER A 16 10.39 -29.27 7.86
N GLU A 17 9.87 -28.04 8.01
CA GLU A 17 8.51 -27.79 8.49
C GLU A 17 7.49 -27.64 7.36
N SER A 18 7.93 -27.80 6.10
CA SER A 18 7.08 -27.63 4.91
C SER A 18 6.31 -26.31 4.93
N LEU A 19 6.99 -25.21 5.30
CA LEU A 19 6.37 -23.89 5.36
C LEU A 19 5.99 -23.41 3.95
N PRO A 20 4.83 -22.77 3.78
CA PRO A 20 4.37 -22.29 2.49
C PRO A 20 5.10 -20.99 2.07
N VAL A 21 6.42 -21.04 1.98
CA VAL A 21 7.29 -19.94 1.54
C VAL A 21 7.67 -20.19 0.08
N GLU A 22 7.44 -19.21 -0.77
CA GLU A 22 7.74 -19.30 -2.20
C GLU A 22 9.17 -18.92 -2.54
N ALA A 23 9.68 -17.90 -1.88
CA ALA A 23 11.07 -17.45 -2.02
C ALA A 23 11.52 -16.64 -0.82
N VAL A 24 12.81 -16.56 -0.59
CA VAL A 24 13.44 -15.75 0.46
C VAL A 24 14.75 -15.18 -0.03
N ALA A 25 15.04 -13.93 0.32
CA ALA A 25 16.33 -13.30 0.03
C ALA A 25 16.77 -12.41 1.19
N ILE A 26 18.07 -12.20 1.31
CA ILE A 26 18.67 -11.22 2.21
C ILE A 26 19.49 -10.24 1.38
N ALA A 27 19.33 -8.96 1.63
CA ALA A 27 20.17 -7.91 1.12
C ALA A 27 21.01 -7.30 2.26
N ASP A 28 22.23 -6.88 1.93
CA ASP A 28 23.10 -6.08 2.78
C ASP A 28 23.62 -4.89 1.96
N GLY A 29 23.20 -3.69 2.36
CA GLY A 29 23.34 -2.52 1.50
C GLY A 29 22.64 -2.74 0.15
N ASP A 30 23.38 -2.54 -0.95
CA ASP A 30 22.85 -2.66 -2.31
C ASP A 30 22.94 -4.09 -2.88
N ALA A 31 23.55 -5.03 -2.16
CA ALA A 31 23.79 -6.37 -2.64
C ALA A 31 22.79 -7.38 -2.07
N ILE A 32 22.21 -8.22 -2.92
CA ILE A 32 21.54 -9.46 -2.50
C ILE A 32 22.64 -10.46 -2.17
N ILE A 33 22.83 -10.79 -0.88
CA ILE A 33 23.90 -11.67 -0.41
C ILE A 33 23.50 -13.13 -0.34
N ALA A 34 22.20 -13.43 -0.30
CA ALA A 34 21.66 -14.77 -0.35
C ALA A 34 20.22 -14.76 -0.88
N GLU A 35 19.89 -15.78 -1.67
CA GLU A 35 18.57 -15.93 -2.28
C GLU A 35 18.22 -17.42 -2.46
N ARG A 36 16.97 -17.79 -2.23
CA ARG A 36 16.44 -19.13 -2.46
C ARG A 36 15.00 -19.06 -2.96
N HIS A 37 14.73 -19.68 -4.11
CA HIS A 37 13.40 -19.91 -4.66
C HIS A 37 12.98 -21.35 -4.43
N PHE A 38 11.78 -21.57 -3.87
CA PHE A 38 11.16 -22.88 -3.67
C PHE A 38 10.17 -23.20 -4.81
N VAL A 39 9.80 -22.18 -5.59
CA VAL A 39 8.98 -22.25 -6.81
C VAL A 39 9.63 -21.39 -7.90
N PRO A 40 9.26 -21.54 -9.19
CA PRO A 40 9.82 -20.70 -10.25
C PRO A 40 9.70 -19.22 -9.94
N ASP A 41 10.77 -18.45 -10.22
CA ASP A 41 10.74 -17.00 -10.07
C ASP A 41 9.78 -16.36 -11.08
N GLN A 42 8.89 -15.52 -10.59
CA GLN A 42 7.91 -14.80 -11.39
C GLN A 42 7.34 -13.64 -10.59
N ASP A 43 6.74 -12.66 -11.25
CA ASP A 43 6.00 -11.62 -10.58
C ASP A 43 4.79 -12.20 -9.85
N ARG A 44 4.62 -11.80 -8.59
CA ARG A 44 3.53 -12.24 -7.70
C ARG A 44 2.82 -11.05 -7.12
N ASN A 45 1.55 -11.22 -6.81
CA ASN A 45 0.83 -10.24 -6.02
C ASN A 45 1.50 -10.09 -4.65
N ILE A 46 2.04 -8.90 -4.38
CA ILE A 46 2.73 -8.59 -3.12
C ILE A 46 1.77 -8.18 -2.00
N TYR A 47 0.45 -8.28 -2.28
CA TYR A 47 -0.59 -7.95 -1.31
C TYR A 47 -0.31 -6.64 -0.58
N SER A 48 -0.36 -6.65 0.74
CA SER A 48 -0.23 -5.44 1.57
C SER A 48 1.15 -4.79 1.56
N HIS A 49 2.18 -5.42 0.99
CA HIS A 49 3.44 -4.73 0.74
C HIS A 49 3.25 -3.54 -0.24
N THR A 50 2.21 -3.58 -1.08
CA THR A 50 1.74 -2.43 -1.88
C THR A 50 1.59 -1.16 -1.06
N LYS A 51 1.09 -1.26 0.19
CA LYS A 51 0.90 -0.11 1.08
C LYS A 51 2.21 0.63 1.39
N SER A 52 3.34 -0.09 1.45
CA SER A 52 4.66 0.52 1.66
C SER A 52 5.05 1.41 0.47
N TYR A 53 4.81 0.97 -0.75
CA TYR A 53 5.02 1.79 -1.95
C TYR A 53 4.11 3.01 -1.98
N VAL A 54 2.83 2.83 -1.66
CA VAL A 54 1.85 3.94 -1.64
C VAL A 54 2.19 4.95 -0.54
N SER A 55 2.54 4.51 0.67
CA SER A 55 2.92 5.43 1.76
C SER A 55 4.21 6.19 1.44
N THR A 56 5.19 5.56 0.77
CA THR A 56 6.39 6.24 0.28
C THR A 56 6.04 7.31 -0.76
N ALA A 57 5.16 6.98 -1.72
CA ALA A 57 4.69 7.93 -2.73
C ALA A 57 3.94 9.13 -2.10
N ILE A 58 3.11 8.87 -1.08
CA ILE A 58 2.44 9.92 -0.31
C ILE A 58 3.47 10.79 0.43
N GLY A 59 4.54 10.20 0.99
CA GLY A 59 5.63 10.94 1.60
C GLY A 59 6.29 11.91 0.62
N ILE A 60 6.58 11.46 -0.61
CA ILE A 60 7.11 12.30 -1.69
C ILE A 60 6.12 13.43 -2.04
N ALA A 61 4.83 13.12 -2.16
CA ALA A 61 3.79 14.12 -2.46
C ALA A 61 3.66 15.18 -1.34
N ILE A 62 3.91 14.81 -0.09
CA ILE A 62 3.95 15.75 1.03
C ILE A 62 5.19 16.66 0.92
N GLU A 63 6.35 16.11 0.59
CA GLU A 63 7.58 16.87 0.34
C GLU A 63 7.39 17.88 -0.81
N ASP A 64 6.72 17.47 -1.87
CA ASP A 64 6.39 18.30 -3.04
C ASP A 64 5.26 19.32 -2.74
N GLY A 65 4.68 19.31 -1.55
CA GLY A 65 3.62 20.24 -1.13
C GLY A 65 2.24 19.95 -1.76
N LEU A 66 2.04 18.78 -2.36
CA LEU A 66 0.75 18.38 -2.95
C LEU A 66 -0.27 17.96 -1.88
N LEU A 67 0.20 17.38 -0.78
CA LEU A 67 -0.60 16.90 0.35
C LEU A 67 0.04 17.30 1.66
N SER A 68 -0.71 17.18 2.74
CA SER A 68 -0.18 17.19 4.11
C SER A 68 -0.83 16.06 4.91
N LEU A 69 -0.23 15.68 6.03
CA LEU A 69 -0.84 14.69 6.92
C LEU A 69 -2.20 15.15 7.47
N ASP A 70 -2.44 16.46 7.50
CA ASP A 70 -3.67 17.07 7.98
C ASP A 70 -4.68 17.36 6.84
N SER A 71 -4.35 17.01 5.58
CA SER A 71 -5.31 17.06 4.47
C SER A 71 -6.53 16.21 4.78
N ARG A 72 -7.74 16.81 4.71
CA ARG A 72 -8.99 16.12 5.07
C ARG A 72 -9.53 15.33 3.89
N LEU A 73 -10.07 14.16 4.16
CA LEU A 73 -10.70 13.29 3.17
C LEU A 73 -11.84 14.01 2.42
N VAL A 74 -12.70 14.72 3.15
CA VAL A 74 -13.86 15.41 2.58
C VAL A 74 -13.47 16.57 1.66
N ASP A 75 -12.34 17.22 1.89
CA ASP A 75 -11.86 18.32 1.03
C ASP A 75 -11.33 17.80 -0.32
N SER A 76 -10.84 16.55 -0.34
CA SER A 76 -10.40 15.89 -1.58
C SER A 76 -11.57 15.42 -2.46
N PHE A 77 -12.73 15.14 -1.85
CA PHE A 77 -13.89 14.56 -2.52
C PHE A 77 -15.21 15.18 -2.07
N PRO A 78 -15.40 16.51 -2.22
CA PRO A 78 -16.59 17.19 -1.71
C PRO A 78 -17.90 16.69 -2.35
N GLU A 79 -17.85 16.19 -3.58
CA GLU A 79 -19.01 15.65 -4.31
C GLU A 79 -19.50 14.29 -3.79
N TYR A 80 -18.70 13.61 -2.97
CA TYR A 80 -19.06 12.34 -2.34
C TYR A 80 -19.64 12.51 -0.95
N VAL A 81 -19.51 13.71 -0.35
CA VAL A 81 -19.99 13.97 1.02
C VAL A 81 -21.52 13.94 1.06
N PRO A 82 -22.15 13.03 1.82
CA PRO A 82 -23.59 13.02 1.98
C PRO A 82 -24.11 14.33 2.63
N SER A 83 -25.31 14.76 2.25
CA SER A 83 -25.94 15.98 2.82
C SER A 83 -26.22 15.85 4.33
N ASP A 84 -26.33 14.62 4.82
CA ASP A 84 -26.53 14.23 6.22
C ASP A 84 -25.27 13.60 6.83
N ALA A 85 -24.09 13.92 6.29
CA ALA A 85 -22.82 13.38 6.76
C ALA A 85 -22.59 13.65 8.26
N GLN A 86 -22.05 12.63 8.93
CA GLN A 86 -21.61 12.77 10.33
C GLN A 86 -20.45 13.77 10.43
N LEU A 87 -20.37 14.49 11.54
CA LEU A 87 -19.27 15.44 11.80
C LEU A 87 -17.91 14.75 11.78
N GLU A 88 -17.85 13.53 12.29
CA GLU A 88 -16.64 12.70 12.36
C GLU A 88 -16.06 12.38 10.97
N LEU A 89 -16.89 12.24 9.94
CA LEU A 89 -16.41 12.07 8.56
C LEU A 89 -15.56 13.26 8.12
N GLY A 90 -15.97 14.47 8.50
CA GLY A 90 -15.22 15.71 8.24
C GLY A 90 -13.89 15.85 9.00
N GLN A 91 -13.64 14.99 9.98
CA GLN A 91 -12.41 14.98 10.79
C GLN A 91 -11.37 13.99 10.28
N ILE A 92 -11.74 13.10 9.34
CA ILE A 92 -10.80 12.11 8.79
C ILE A 92 -9.74 12.82 7.97
N THR A 93 -8.48 12.66 8.38
CA THR A 93 -7.30 13.21 7.69
C THR A 93 -6.47 12.10 7.04
N LEU A 94 -5.55 12.49 6.16
CA LEU A 94 -4.58 11.59 5.55
C LEU A 94 -3.77 10.82 6.62
N ARG A 95 -3.43 11.48 7.75
CA ARG A 95 -2.78 10.84 8.90
C ARG A 95 -3.62 9.66 9.43
N HIS A 96 -4.92 9.87 9.63
CA HIS A 96 -5.81 8.82 10.15
C HIS A 96 -5.90 7.63 9.19
N LEU A 97 -5.90 7.88 7.88
CA LEU A 97 -5.88 6.82 6.86
C LEU A 97 -4.56 6.05 6.87
N LEU A 98 -3.42 6.75 6.88
CA LEU A 98 -2.10 6.12 6.89
C LEU A 98 -1.80 5.34 8.18
N THR A 99 -2.42 5.72 9.30
CA THR A 99 -2.27 5.04 10.59
C THR A 99 -3.38 4.03 10.86
N MET A 100 -4.27 3.76 9.88
CA MET A 100 -5.38 2.82 10.03
C MET A 100 -6.29 3.15 11.22
N SER A 101 -6.56 4.42 11.42
CA SER A 101 -7.36 4.97 12.52
C SER A 101 -8.44 5.93 12.04
N SER A 102 -9.01 5.69 10.86
CA SER A 102 -10.03 6.54 10.24
C SER A 102 -11.32 6.68 11.05
N GLY A 103 -11.57 5.73 11.97
CA GLY A 103 -12.79 5.70 12.76
C GLY A 103 -13.91 4.87 12.16
N PHE A 104 -13.76 4.33 10.95
CA PHE A 104 -14.74 3.37 10.40
C PHE A 104 -14.83 2.08 11.22
N ASN A 105 -13.79 1.75 11.99
CA ASN A 105 -13.70 0.65 12.93
C ASN A 105 -14.10 -0.73 12.36
N HIS A 106 -13.91 -0.90 11.05
CA HIS A 106 -14.18 -2.15 10.32
C HIS A 106 -13.18 -2.34 9.18
N ALA A 107 -12.82 -3.61 8.92
CA ALA A 107 -11.89 -3.99 7.85
C ALA A 107 -12.58 -3.97 6.47
N TYR A 108 -12.84 -2.77 5.93
CA TYR A 108 -13.49 -2.61 4.62
C TYR A 108 -12.54 -2.84 3.45
N LEU A 109 -13.14 -3.26 2.32
CA LEU A 109 -12.49 -3.47 1.02
C LEU A 109 -11.27 -4.41 1.09
N MET A 110 -11.32 -5.36 2.02
CA MET A 110 -10.35 -6.46 2.05
C MET A 110 -10.48 -7.32 0.79
N ASN A 111 -9.46 -8.11 0.48
CA ASN A 111 -9.45 -8.92 -0.75
C ASN A 111 -10.72 -9.80 -0.92
N PRO A 112 -11.26 -10.48 0.10
CA PRO A 112 -12.53 -11.19 -0.03
C PRO A 112 -13.70 -10.29 -0.39
N ASP A 113 -13.79 -9.09 0.17
CA ASP A 113 -14.85 -8.12 -0.12
C ASP A 113 -14.84 -7.72 -1.59
N ARG A 114 -13.68 -7.30 -2.09
CA ARG A 114 -13.49 -6.90 -3.48
C ARG A 114 -13.83 -8.02 -4.46
N ARG A 115 -13.40 -9.26 -4.18
CA ARG A 115 -13.72 -10.44 -5.00
C ARG A 115 -15.20 -10.76 -5.03
N SER A 116 -15.95 -10.45 -3.98
CA SER A 116 -17.40 -10.62 -3.94
C SER A 116 -18.19 -9.40 -4.43
N GLY A 117 -17.49 -8.35 -4.92
CA GLY A 117 -18.10 -7.15 -5.47
C GLY A 117 -18.59 -6.14 -4.43
N VAL A 118 -18.18 -6.27 -3.18
CA VAL A 118 -18.51 -5.27 -2.14
C VAL A 118 -17.88 -3.92 -2.53
N GLY A 119 -18.68 -2.86 -2.47
CA GLY A 119 -18.26 -1.50 -2.81
C GLY A 119 -18.34 -1.16 -4.31
N ALA A 120 -18.52 -2.16 -5.20
CA ALA A 120 -18.65 -1.92 -6.61
C ALA A 120 -19.98 -1.19 -6.94
N PRO A 121 -20.02 -0.35 -7.99
CA PRO A 121 -18.90 -0.04 -8.88
C PRO A 121 -18.02 1.12 -8.41
N ASP A 122 -18.30 1.77 -7.27
CA ASP A 122 -17.65 3.00 -6.83
C ASP A 122 -17.24 2.90 -5.35
N TYR A 123 -15.96 2.64 -5.11
CA TYR A 123 -15.41 2.45 -3.76
C TYR A 123 -15.43 3.75 -2.93
N LEU A 124 -15.28 4.92 -3.55
CA LEU A 124 -15.41 6.19 -2.83
C LEU A 124 -16.84 6.36 -2.32
N ARG A 125 -17.83 6.22 -3.20
CA ARG A 125 -19.25 6.33 -2.82
C ARG A 125 -19.63 5.32 -1.74
N TYR A 126 -19.14 4.10 -1.87
CA TYR A 126 -19.35 3.07 -0.86
C TYR A 126 -18.77 3.50 0.50
N MET A 127 -17.53 3.98 0.55
CA MET A 127 -16.92 4.38 1.81
C MET A 127 -17.55 5.63 2.41
N PHE A 128 -17.88 6.63 1.60
CA PHE A 128 -18.60 7.84 2.07
C PHE A 128 -20.01 7.54 2.58
N SER A 129 -20.60 6.39 2.22
CA SER A 129 -21.87 5.93 2.78
C SER A 129 -21.71 5.14 4.09
N ARG A 130 -20.49 4.83 4.52
CA ARG A 130 -20.25 4.10 5.78
C ARG A 130 -20.29 5.05 6.97
N ARG A 131 -20.66 4.48 8.10
CA ARG A 131 -20.67 5.22 9.35
C ARG A 131 -19.27 5.28 9.94
N VAL A 132 -18.87 6.44 10.45
CA VAL A 132 -17.74 6.59 11.34
C VAL A 132 -18.22 6.19 12.74
N GLU A 133 -17.66 5.12 13.31
CA GLU A 133 -18.18 4.49 14.53
C GLU A 133 -17.46 4.95 15.79
N VAL A 134 -16.21 5.38 15.63
CA VAL A 134 -15.37 5.89 16.72
C VAL A 134 -14.66 7.17 16.26
N GLU A 135 -14.18 7.96 17.21
CA GLU A 135 -13.44 9.19 16.93
C GLU A 135 -12.20 8.88 16.05
N PRO A 136 -12.00 9.58 14.90
CA PRO A 136 -10.79 9.43 14.09
C PRO A 136 -9.53 9.65 14.91
N GLY A 137 -8.56 8.74 14.76
CA GLY A 137 -7.31 8.74 15.53
C GLY A 137 -7.37 7.96 16.85
N SER A 138 -8.56 7.56 17.34
CA SER A 138 -8.69 6.93 18.66
C SER A 138 -8.43 5.42 18.67
N THR A 139 -8.72 4.72 17.56
CA THR A 139 -8.69 3.25 17.52
C THR A 139 -8.05 2.77 16.22
N PHE A 140 -7.10 1.85 16.34
CA PHE A 140 -6.52 1.16 15.19
C PHE A 140 -7.47 0.05 14.69
N CYS A 141 -7.79 0.08 13.40
CA CYS A 141 -8.50 -0.99 12.73
C CYS A 141 -7.91 -1.21 11.33
N TYR A 142 -7.22 -2.32 11.13
CA TYR A 142 -6.61 -2.61 9.84
C TYR A 142 -7.64 -2.72 8.73
N SER A 143 -7.54 -1.85 7.72
CA SER A 143 -8.49 -1.76 6.61
C SER A 143 -7.77 -1.46 5.29
N SER A 144 -8.11 -2.20 4.22
CA SER A 144 -7.64 -1.85 2.87
C SER A 144 -8.28 -0.56 2.36
N ALA A 145 -9.51 -0.26 2.81
CA ALA A 145 -10.19 0.97 2.43
C ALA A 145 -9.42 2.22 2.86
N ASP A 146 -8.82 2.24 4.04
CA ASP A 146 -8.02 3.38 4.49
C ASP A 146 -6.86 3.67 3.53
N SER A 147 -6.16 2.61 3.09
CA SER A 147 -5.09 2.76 2.08
C SER A 147 -5.63 3.17 0.72
N ASP A 148 -6.77 2.63 0.30
CA ASP A 148 -7.39 2.97 -0.98
C ASP A 148 -7.85 4.43 -0.99
N LEU A 149 -8.45 4.93 0.10
CA LEU A 149 -8.80 6.34 0.27
C LEU A 149 -7.56 7.24 0.23
N ALA A 150 -6.47 6.86 0.92
CA ALA A 150 -5.22 7.61 0.88
C ALA A 150 -4.60 7.67 -0.52
N GLY A 151 -4.60 6.54 -1.25
CA GLY A 151 -4.17 6.47 -2.64
C GLY A 151 -5.03 7.35 -3.56
N ARG A 152 -6.35 7.38 -3.36
CA ARG A 152 -7.27 8.24 -4.11
C ARG A 152 -7.05 9.73 -3.82
N MET A 153 -6.72 10.10 -2.56
CA MET A 153 -6.31 11.48 -2.21
C MET A 153 -5.04 11.88 -2.96
N LEU A 154 -4.08 10.96 -3.09
CA LEU A 154 -2.86 11.22 -3.88
C LEU A 154 -3.19 11.40 -5.37
N GLU A 155 -4.02 10.54 -5.98
CA GLU A 155 -4.45 10.70 -7.37
C GLU A 155 -5.11 12.08 -7.61
N GLN A 156 -5.99 12.48 -6.71
CA GLN A 156 -6.69 13.77 -6.80
C GLN A 156 -5.71 14.94 -6.71
N ALA A 157 -4.78 14.90 -5.76
CA ALA A 157 -3.80 15.97 -5.57
C ALA A 157 -2.77 16.05 -6.71
N ALA A 158 -2.33 14.91 -7.23
CA ALA A 158 -1.37 14.83 -8.32
C ALA A 158 -1.99 15.05 -9.72
N GLY A 159 -3.32 14.94 -9.86
CA GLY A 159 -4.01 15.04 -11.14
C GLY A 159 -3.70 13.90 -12.11
N MET A 160 -3.24 12.74 -11.61
CA MET A 160 -2.89 11.58 -12.42
C MET A 160 -3.17 10.27 -11.66
N ARG A 161 -3.18 9.14 -12.36
CA ARG A 161 -3.39 7.83 -11.74
C ARG A 161 -2.22 7.46 -10.81
N LEU A 162 -2.55 6.73 -9.75
CA LEU A 162 -1.58 6.26 -8.74
C LEU A 162 -0.41 5.50 -9.38
N GLY A 163 -0.69 4.65 -10.38
CA GLY A 163 0.35 3.90 -11.10
C GLY A 163 1.30 4.81 -11.89
N GLU A 164 0.79 5.89 -12.49
CA GLU A 164 1.60 6.88 -13.21
C GLU A 164 2.49 7.67 -12.24
N TYR A 165 1.92 8.09 -11.12
CA TYR A 165 2.67 8.80 -10.08
C TYR A 165 3.79 7.95 -9.51
N LEU A 166 3.51 6.70 -9.12
CA LEU A 166 4.52 5.79 -8.58
C LEU A 166 5.57 5.42 -9.63
N TYR A 167 5.20 5.27 -10.89
CA TYR A 167 6.17 5.02 -11.94
C TYR A 167 7.16 6.17 -12.06
N GLY A 168 6.67 7.41 -12.13
CA GLY A 168 7.51 8.60 -12.26
C GLY A 168 8.39 8.87 -11.04
N THR A 169 7.90 8.57 -9.84
CA THR A 169 8.56 8.95 -8.58
C THR A 169 9.39 7.83 -7.94
N ILE A 170 9.02 6.56 -8.15
CA ILE A 170 9.64 5.41 -7.47
C ILE A 170 10.12 4.37 -8.47
N PHE A 171 9.20 3.73 -9.23
CA PHE A 171 9.53 2.52 -10.00
C PHE A 171 10.63 2.77 -11.04
N SER A 172 10.52 3.83 -11.83
CA SER A 172 11.53 4.16 -12.84
C SER A 172 12.90 4.47 -12.23
N LYS A 173 12.93 5.06 -11.05
CA LYS A 173 14.18 5.38 -10.33
C LYS A 173 14.84 4.14 -9.72
N LEU A 174 14.06 3.12 -9.40
CA LEU A 174 14.53 1.83 -8.88
C LEU A 174 14.78 0.81 -9.99
N ASP A 175 14.86 1.23 -11.26
CA ASP A 175 14.97 0.33 -12.41
C ASP A 175 13.90 -0.78 -12.41
N GLN A 176 12.69 -0.41 -12.02
CA GLN A 176 11.51 -1.25 -12.10
C GLN A 176 10.68 -0.83 -13.30
N GLY A 177 10.11 -1.82 -14.01
CA GLY A 177 9.22 -1.57 -15.13
C GLY A 177 7.88 -0.95 -14.70
N TRP A 178 7.02 -0.71 -15.69
CA TRP A 178 5.63 -0.31 -15.44
C TRP A 178 4.94 -1.38 -14.59
N PRO A 179 4.29 -1.03 -13.46
CA PRO A 179 3.72 -2.02 -12.56
C PRO A 179 2.49 -2.70 -13.18
N VAL A 180 2.41 -4.01 -13.02
CA VAL A 180 1.15 -4.74 -13.15
C VAL A 180 0.40 -4.56 -11.83
N TRP A 181 -0.81 -3.98 -11.90
CA TRP A 181 -1.54 -3.59 -10.70
C TRP A 181 -3.05 -3.85 -10.85
N GLU A 182 -3.65 -4.52 -9.88
CA GLU A 182 -5.10 -4.68 -9.82
C GLU A 182 -5.78 -3.32 -9.64
N CYS A 183 -6.89 -3.11 -10.36
CA CYS A 183 -7.67 -1.89 -10.29
C CYS A 183 -9.07 -2.14 -9.73
N ASP A 184 -9.68 -1.08 -9.21
CA ASP A 184 -11.09 -1.05 -8.89
C ASP A 184 -11.95 -1.05 -10.18
N PRO A 185 -13.30 -1.18 -10.08
CA PRO A 185 -14.16 -1.18 -11.26
C PRO A 185 -14.11 0.11 -12.10
N GLN A 186 -13.58 1.20 -11.57
CA GLN A 186 -13.41 2.49 -12.25
C GLN A 186 -12.00 2.69 -12.82
N GLY A 187 -11.12 1.67 -12.69
CA GLY A 187 -9.75 1.68 -13.21
C GLY A 187 -8.75 2.40 -12.31
N HIS A 188 -9.04 2.61 -11.04
CA HIS A 188 -8.07 3.13 -10.08
C HIS A 188 -7.28 1.98 -9.45
N PRO A 189 -5.93 2.06 -9.41
CA PRO A 189 -5.11 1.05 -8.75
C PRO A 189 -5.47 0.85 -7.28
N ILE A 190 -5.55 -0.39 -6.84
CA ILE A 190 -5.87 -0.76 -5.45
C ILE A 190 -4.67 -0.42 -4.55
N ALA A 191 -4.75 0.66 -3.80
CA ALA A 191 -3.65 1.11 -2.95
C ALA A 191 -3.42 0.21 -1.72
N GLY A 192 -4.45 -0.53 -1.32
CA GLY A 192 -4.38 -1.50 -0.24
C GLY A 192 -3.70 -2.82 -0.61
N GLY A 193 -3.43 -3.07 -1.91
CA GLY A 193 -2.87 -4.33 -2.43
C GLY A 193 -2.78 -4.33 -3.95
N GLY A 194 -2.42 -5.49 -4.54
CA GLY A 194 -2.61 -5.71 -5.96
C GLY A 194 -1.45 -5.38 -6.89
N ILE A 195 -0.31 -4.90 -6.42
CA ILE A 195 0.92 -4.83 -7.22
C ILE A 195 1.48 -6.25 -7.41
N TYR A 196 1.96 -6.54 -8.63
CA TYR A 196 2.70 -7.76 -8.95
C TYR A 196 4.17 -7.39 -9.21
N MET A 197 5.09 -8.09 -8.56
CA MET A 197 6.53 -7.92 -8.78
C MET A 197 7.34 -9.14 -8.33
N SER A 198 8.58 -9.20 -8.78
CA SER A 198 9.55 -10.21 -8.38
C SER A 198 10.09 -9.97 -6.96
N LEU A 199 10.69 -11.00 -6.36
CA LEU A 199 11.35 -10.91 -5.06
C LEU A 199 12.45 -9.83 -5.07
N ALA A 200 13.27 -9.78 -6.12
CA ALA A 200 14.33 -8.78 -6.26
C ALA A 200 13.78 -7.35 -6.27
N ASN A 201 12.66 -7.11 -6.93
CA ASN A 201 12.02 -5.79 -6.94
C ASN A 201 11.43 -5.42 -5.57
N MET A 202 10.89 -6.38 -4.81
CA MET A 202 10.42 -6.13 -3.44
C MET A 202 11.54 -5.64 -2.52
N LEU A 203 12.75 -6.18 -2.67
CA LEU A 203 13.92 -5.79 -1.86
C LEU A 203 14.36 -4.34 -2.09
N LYS A 204 14.22 -3.83 -3.32
CA LYS A 204 14.70 -2.48 -3.68
C LYS A 204 14.11 -1.39 -2.80
N LEU A 205 12.82 -1.45 -2.48
CA LEU A 205 12.23 -0.49 -1.55
C LEU A 205 12.84 -0.59 -0.16
N GLY A 206 13.08 -1.81 0.34
CA GLY A 206 13.76 -2.03 1.62
C GLY A 206 15.18 -1.47 1.62
N GLN A 207 15.91 -1.63 0.52
CA GLN A 207 17.27 -1.07 0.35
C GLN A 207 17.25 0.46 0.36
N VAL A 208 16.26 1.11 -0.27
CA VAL A 208 16.07 2.58 -0.19
C VAL A 208 15.93 3.02 1.27
N TYR A 209 15.09 2.32 2.06
CA TYR A 209 14.92 2.64 3.47
C TYR A 209 16.17 2.37 4.30
N LEU A 210 16.91 1.30 4.00
CA LEU A 210 18.18 0.98 4.66
C LEU A 210 19.24 2.06 4.41
N ASN A 211 19.19 2.69 3.22
CA ASN A 211 20.13 3.72 2.78
C ASN A 211 19.55 5.15 2.94
N ASP A 212 18.74 5.39 3.97
CA ASP A 212 18.20 6.71 4.32
C ASP A 212 17.50 7.44 3.13
N GLY A 213 16.79 6.69 2.29
CA GLY A 213 16.06 7.22 1.14
C GLY A 213 16.89 7.37 -0.14
N THR A 214 18.12 6.87 -0.16
CA THR A 214 19.03 6.94 -1.32
C THR A 214 19.00 5.65 -2.15
N TRP A 215 19.00 5.81 -3.49
CA TRP A 215 19.16 4.74 -4.47
C TRP A 215 20.28 5.12 -5.44
N HIS A 216 21.15 4.19 -5.83
CA HIS A 216 22.35 4.40 -6.64
C HIS A 216 22.10 4.21 -8.12
#